data_ab6df0f2fff3e9835120a1a81a2e6d57
#
_entry.id   ab6df0f2fff3e9835120a1a81a2e6d57
#
_cell.length_a   1.000
_cell.length_b   1.000
_cell.length_c   1.000
_cell.angle_alpha   90.00
_cell.angle_beta   90.00
_cell.angle_gamma   90.00
#
_symmetry.space_group_name_H-M   'P 1'
#
loop_
_entity.id
_entity.type
_entity.pdbx_description
1 polymer ?
#
loop_
_entity_poly.entity_id
_entity_poly.type
_entity_poly.pdbx_seq_one_letter_code
_entity_poly.pdbx_strand_id
1 'polypeptide(L)'
;MNLAPVGLVVYNRMEHTKKVIEALKKNTLAIDTDLYIFSDAPSKEEDEKSVSELREYLKTVKDGFKNVYIYEAEQNLGIKDSTVKAVNTIFENHEYFIGLEDDIETNKYFLEFMNNALNYYKNDEDVIAVTAFSHKHATKGHKHDVIFSYAFHSWGWGTWKNKWNDINWDTCNTSWYNKSIRHQILGGVYSWFHLLAIRKAVKDDFYIKNNLWDIYYSFYMYKRKKLCVWPSKKSFTNNIGFDGTGYHKFNFYNKYFENNLDDEFIDINFSNYKKMNFINYLIISIKIGIFSWANGFITMFFSKFLKR
;
A
#
# COMPACT_ATOMS: atom_id res chain seq x y z
N MET A 1 16.10 -9.81 17.12
CA MET A 1 15.59 -9.77 15.73
C MET A 1 15.94 -8.40 15.19
N ASN A 2 16.59 -8.29 14.03
CA ASN A 2 16.76 -6.97 13.42
C ASN A 2 15.40 -6.55 12.89
N LEU A 3 14.85 -5.44 13.41
CA LEU A 3 13.57 -4.92 12.94
C LEU A 3 13.74 -4.28 11.55
N ALA A 4 12.71 -4.44 10.73
CA ALA A 4 12.64 -3.76 9.44
C ALA A 4 12.48 -2.24 9.67
N PRO A 5 13.26 -1.39 9.01
CA PRO A 5 13.06 0.05 9.05
C PRO A 5 11.76 0.44 8.35
N VAL A 6 11.20 1.57 8.75
CA VAL A 6 10.04 2.18 8.10
C VAL A 6 10.47 3.29 7.16
N GLY A 7 10.05 3.23 5.90
CA GLY A 7 10.14 4.32 4.92
C GLY A 7 8.78 5.01 4.80
N LEU A 8 8.71 6.26 5.24
CA LEU A 8 7.51 7.10 5.14
C LEU A 8 7.71 8.12 4.01
N VAL A 9 6.89 8.02 2.96
CA VAL A 9 6.89 8.99 1.86
C VAL A 9 5.86 10.06 2.12
N VAL A 10 6.27 11.32 2.08
CA VAL A 10 5.42 12.48 2.37
C VAL A 10 5.54 13.55 1.28
N TYR A 11 4.50 14.40 1.15
CA TYR A 11 4.51 15.48 0.15
C TYR A 11 4.16 16.84 0.77
N ASN A 12 2.87 17.19 0.86
CA ASN A 12 2.40 18.51 1.28
C ASN A 12 1.23 18.48 2.28
N ARG A 13 0.92 17.31 2.87
CA ARG A 13 -0.23 17.10 3.77
C ARG A 13 0.19 17.06 5.24
N MET A 14 0.40 18.23 5.83
CA MET A 14 0.90 18.40 7.21
C MET A 14 0.09 17.59 8.24
N GLU A 15 -1.23 17.76 8.27
CA GLU A 15 -2.07 17.17 9.33
C GLU A 15 -2.17 15.64 9.19
N HIS A 16 -2.14 15.11 7.97
CA HIS A 16 -2.08 13.67 7.72
C HIS A 16 -0.75 13.11 8.19
N THR A 17 0.36 13.72 7.76
CA THR A 17 1.70 13.31 8.16
C THR A 17 1.87 13.28 9.68
N LYS A 18 1.38 14.31 10.38
CA LYS A 18 1.37 14.33 11.85
C LYS A 18 0.63 13.14 12.45
N LYS A 19 -0.60 12.88 11.98
CA LYS A 19 -1.41 11.76 12.47
C LYS A 19 -0.71 10.43 12.25
N VAL A 20 -0.12 10.22 11.07
CA VAL A 20 0.60 8.98 10.74
C VAL A 20 1.82 8.80 11.64
N ILE A 21 2.64 9.84 11.83
CA ILE A 21 3.81 9.78 12.72
C ILE A 21 3.39 9.50 14.17
N GLU A 22 2.37 10.19 14.68
CA GLU A 22 1.89 9.98 16.06
C GLU A 22 1.25 8.59 16.25
N ALA A 23 0.56 8.06 15.25
CA ALA A 23 0.06 6.69 15.28
C ALA A 23 1.21 5.68 15.26
N LEU A 24 2.24 5.92 14.44
CA LEU A 24 3.41 5.06 14.36
C LEU A 24 4.23 5.06 15.66
N LYS A 25 4.40 6.21 16.32
CA LYS A 25 5.05 6.32 17.65
C LYS A 25 4.38 5.46 18.72
N LYS A 26 3.07 5.22 18.62
CA LYS A 26 2.33 4.37 19.57
C LYS A 26 2.55 2.87 19.37
N ASN A 27 3.23 2.47 18.30
CA ASN A 27 3.51 1.06 18.04
C ASN A 27 4.45 0.46 19.10
N THR A 28 4.22 -0.79 19.45
CA THR A 28 4.98 -1.52 20.48
C THR A 28 6.48 -1.60 20.19
N LEU A 29 6.86 -1.61 18.90
CA LEU A 29 8.24 -1.70 18.43
C LEU A 29 8.82 -0.37 17.92
N ALA A 30 8.10 0.75 18.06
CA ALA A 30 8.51 2.03 17.48
C ALA A 30 9.90 2.47 18.01
N ILE A 31 10.13 2.38 19.31
CA ILE A 31 11.38 2.82 19.95
C ILE A 31 12.63 2.05 19.47
N ASP A 32 12.45 0.84 18.95
CA ASP A 32 13.52 -0.02 18.43
C ASP A 32 13.60 0.01 16.90
N THR A 33 12.73 0.78 16.22
CA THR A 33 12.60 0.86 14.77
C THR A 33 13.24 2.14 14.22
N ASP A 34 14.04 2.02 13.15
CA ASP A 34 14.56 3.16 12.41
C ASP A 34 13.46 3.72 11.47
N LEU A 35 13.23 5.04 11.56
CA LEU A 35 12.29 5.76 10.70
C LEU A 35 13.05 6.58 9.65
N TYR A 36 12.77 6.33 8.38
CA TYR A 36 13.27 7.07 7.23
C TYR A 36 12.12 7.87 6.63
N ILE A 37 12.21 9.20 6.58
CA ILE A 37 11.18 10.08 6.03
C ILE A 37 11.69 10.65 4.71
N PHE A 38 10.95 10.45 3.63
CA PHE A 38 11.27 10.95 2.30
C PHE A 38 10.26 12.03 1.91
N SER A 39 10.71 13.28 1.93
CA SER A 39 9.90 14.44 1.55
C SER A 39 10.17 14.80 0.09
N ASP A 40 9.15 14.67 -0.77
CA ASP A 40 9.25 15.11 -2.16
C ASP A 40 9.29 16.63 -2.26
N ALA A 41 9.81 17.17 -3.36
CA ALA A 41 9.84 18.61 -3.62
C ALA A 41 8.50 19.09 -4.20
N PRO A 42 8.21 20.41 -4.14
CA PRO A 42 7.00 20.98 -4.73
C PRO A 42 6.89 20.63 -6.22
N SER A 43 5.69 20.22 -6.68
CA SER A 43 5.43 19.99 -8.09
C SER A 43 5.03 21.27 -8.83
N LYS A 44 4.61 22.27 -8.10
CA LYS A 44 4.15 23.59 -8.57
C LYS A 44 4.33 24.64 -7.47
N GLU A 45 4.30 25.90 -7.84
CA GLU A 45 4.53 27.05 -6.95
C GLU A 45 3.55 27.07 -5.75
N GLU A 46 2.29 26.70 -5.98
CA GLU A 46 1.29 26.68 -4.89
C GLU A 46 1.60 25.66 -3.78
N ASP A 47 2.40 24.63 -4.07
CA ASP A 47 2.79 23.61 -3.09
C ASP A 47 4.04 24.01 -2.27
N GLU A 48 4.81 25.04 -2.68
CA GLU A 48 6.08 25.42 -2.03
C GLU A 48 5.91 25.70 -0.55
N LYS A 49 4.89 26.49 -0.18
CA LYS A 49 4.64 26.83 1.21
C LYS A 49 4.30 25.62 2.05
N SER A 50 3.39 24.77 1.60
CA SER A 50 2.96 23.59 2.35
C SER A 50 4.07 22.54 2.49
N VAL A 51 4.89 22.35 1.45
CA VAL A 51 6.07 21.48 1.51
C VAL A 51 7.12 22.05 2.47
N SER A 52 7.40 23.35 2.41
CA SER A 52 8.34 24.00 3.32
C SER A 52 7.90 23.89 4.78
N GLU A 53 6.63 24.18 5.08
CA GLU A 53 6.07 24.05 6.43
C GLU A 53 6.15 22.61 6.93
N LEU A 54 5.85 21.62 6.07
CA LEU A 54 5.98 20.21 6.41
C LEU A 54 7.43 19.84 6.73
N ARG A 55 8.39 20.26 5.91
CA ARG A 55 9.82 19.97 6.13
C ARG A 55 10.32 20.58 7.46
N GLU A 56 9.87 21.77 7.82
CA GLU A 56 10.19 22.35 9.14
C GLU A 56 9.60 21.52 10.29
N TYR A 57 8.37 21.03 10.16
CA TYR A 57 7.80 20.10 11.14
C TYR A 57 8.62 18.80 11.23
N LEU A 58 8.99 18.20 10.11
CA LEU A 58 9.75 16.94 10.10
C LEU A 58 11.06 17.05 10.89
N LYS A 59 11.74 18.19 10.85
CA LYS A 59 12.98 18.45 11.61
C LYS A 59 12.75 18.41 13.15
N THR A 60 11.49 18.52 13.60
CA THR A 60 11.14 18.40 15.02
C THR A 60 10.90 16.97 15.47
N VAL A 61 10.76 16.03 14.53
CA VAL A 61 10.52 14.60 14.82
C VAL A 61 11.85 13.95 15.20
N LYS A 62 12.15 13.89 16.51
CA LYS A 62 13.43 13.38 17.02
C LYS A 62 13.28 12.23 18.01
N ASP A 63 12.06 11.94 18.46
CA ASP A 63 11.75 10.98 19.51
C ASP A 63 10.76 9.92 19.04
N GLY A 64 10.57 8.89 19.86
CA GLY A 64 9.61 7.82 19.62
C GLY A 64 10.11 6.71 18.70
N PHE A 65 11.30 6.86 18.11
CA PHE A 65 11.94 5.90 17.23
C PHE A 65 13.40 5.68 17.64
N LYS A 66 14.00 4.59 17.17
CA LYS A 66 15.42 4.32 17.44
C LYS A 66 16.30 5.40 16.80
N ASN A 67 16.11 5.68 15.54
CA ASN A 67 16.71 6.80 14.82
C ASN A 67 15.68 7.37 13.84
N VAL A 68 15.82 8.67 13.50
CA VAL A 68 15.00 9.34 12.48
C VAL A 68 15.94 9.93 11.43
N TYR A 69 15.74 9.53 10.18
CA TYR A 69 16.49 10.01 9.02
C TYR A 69 15.54 10.76 8.08
N ILE A 70 15.87 12.00 7.69
CA ILE A 70 15.05 12.83 6.83
C ILE A 70 15.78 13.06 5.52
N TYR A 71 15.13 12.74 4.41
CA TYR A 71 15.60 12.95 3.05
C TYR A 71 14.68 13.93 2.34
N GLU A 72 15.20 15.09 1.97
CA GLU A 72 14.48 16.11 1.21
C GLU A 72 14.92 16.02 -0.27
N ALA A 73 13.97 15.82 -1.17
CA ALA A 73 14.25 15.84 -2.61
C ALA A 73 14.49 17.28 -3.08
N GLU A 74 15.47 17.47 -3.97
CA GLU A 74 15.78 18.77 -4.58
C GLU A 74 14.77 19.15 -5.67
N GLN A 75 14.21 18.15 -6.35
CA GLN A 75 13.19 18.30 -7.38
C GLN A 75 12.06 17.32 -7.18
N ASN A 76 10.88 17.64 -7.69
CA ASN A 76 9.71 16.76 -7.61
C ASN A 76 9.93 15.46 -8.41
N LEU A 77 9.85 14.34 -7.72
CA LEU A 77 10.02 13.01 -8.29
C LEU A 77 8.67 12.37 -8.65
N GLY A 78 7.61 12.80 -7.99
CA GLY A 78 6.31 12.14 -8.05
C GLY A 78 6.28 10.82 -7.26
N ILE A 79 5.07 10.29 -7.06
CA ILE A 79 4.84 9.18 -6.11
C ILE A 79 5.64 7.92 -6.44
N LYS A 80 5.75 7.54 -7.71
CA LYS A 80 6.47 6.32 -8.12
C LYS A 80 7.96 6.43 -7.80
N ASP A 81 8.61 7.49 -8.30
CA ASP A 81 10.06 7.60 -8.21
C ASP A 81 10.49 7.95 -6.77
N SER A 82 9.66 8.69 -6.02
CA SER A 82 9.85 8.90 -4.58
C SER A 82 9.80 7.59 -3.80
N THR A 83 8.83 6.72 -4.07
CA THR A 83 8.71 5.41 -3.41
C THR A 83 9.87 4.50 -3.79
N VAL A 84 10.19 4.39 -5.08
CA VAL A 84 11.30 3.54 -5.55
C VAL A 84 12.64 4.02 -4.95
N LYS A 85 12.88 5.33 -4.91
CA LYS A 85 14.04 5.92 -4.27
C LYS A 85 14.09 5.60 -2.78
N ALA A 86 12.98 5.74 -2.07
CA ALA A 86 12.90 5.42 -0.64
C ALA A 86 13.28 3.96 -0.37
N VAL A 87 12.71 3.02 -1.11
CA VAL A 87 13.02 1.59 -0.97
C VAL A 87 14.49 1.32 -1.27
N ASN A 88 15.02 1.85 -2.39
CA ASN A 88 16.41 1.63 -2.78
C ASN A 88 17.40 2.20 -1.76
N THR A 89 17.15 3.41 -1.24
CA THR A 89 17.99 4.04 -0.21
C THR A 89 18.02 3.19 1.07
N ILE A 90 16.88 2.69 1.53
CA ILE A 90 16.84 1.83 2.71
C ILE A 90 17.56 0.52 2.45
N PHE A 91 17.43 -0.07 1.27
CA PHE A 91 18.10 -1.31 0.90
C PHE A 91 19.61 -1.19 0.70
N GLU A 92 20.20 -0.01 0.74
CA GLU A 92 21.66 0.13 0.82
C GLU A 92 22.21 -0.51 2.10
N ASN A 93 21.49 -0.39 3.22
CA ASN A 93 21.93 -0.83 4.54
C ASN A 93 21.03 -1.87 5.22
N HIS A 94 19.88 -2.20 4.64
CA HIS A 94 18.90 -3.10 5.24
C HIS A 94 18.42 -4.18 4.26
N GLU A 95 17.98 -5.32 4.79
CA GLU A 95 17.45 -6.45 4.00
C GLU A 95 15.92 -6.45 3.93
N TYR A 96 15.26 -5.66 4.78
CA TYR A 96 13.80 -5.55 4.91
C TYR A 96 13.38 -4.11 4.76
N PHE A 97 12.15 -3.91 4.29
CA PHE A 97 11.53 -2.61 4.16
C PHE A 97 10.07 -2.67 4.59
N ILE A 98 9.62 -1.67 5.34
CA ILE A 98 8.20 -1.39 5.61
C ILE A 98 7.89 -0.01 5.05
N GLY A 99 6.87 0.08 4.17
CA GLY A 99 6.47 1.32 3.50
C GLY A 99 5.16 1.89 4.03
N LEU A 100 5.15 3.19 4.22
CA LEU A 100 3.96 3.99 4.56
C LEU A 100 3.89 5.23 3.67
N GLU A 101 2.67 5.68 3.41
CA GLU A 101 2.35 6.98 2.81
C GLU A 101 1.81 7.91 3.89
N ASP A 102 1.80 9.22 3.64
CA ASP A 102 1.43 10.25 4.62
C ASP A 102 -0.05 10.23 5.05
N ASP A 103 -0.87 9.35 4.47
CA ASP A 103 -2.28 9.15 4.81
C ASP A 103 -2.60 7.75 5.36
N ILE A 104 -1.59 6.95 5.68
CA ILE A 104 -1.78 5.58 6.20
C ILE A 104 -1.55 5.54 7.70
N GLU A 105 -2.63 5.65 8.45
CA GLU A 105 -2.63 5.53 9.90
C GLU A 105 -2.48 4.05 10.32
N THR A 106 -1.71 3.79 11.39
CA THR A 106 -1.42 2.46 11.90
C THR A 106 -2.04 2.23 13.27
N ASN A 107 -2.41 0.98 13.61
CA ASN A 107 -2.70 0.62 14.98
C ASN A 107 -1.42 0.27 15.76
N LYS A 108 -1.56 0.06 17.06
CA LYS A 108 -0.46 -0.22 18.00
C LYS A 108 0.40 -1.43 17.64
N TYR A 109 -0.13 -2.42 16.92
CA TYR A 109 0.52 -3.70 16.61
C TYR A 109 0.96 -3.84 15.14
N PHE A 110 0.90 -2.75 14.38
CA PHE A 110 1.29 -2.76 12.97
C PHE A 110 2.74 -3.21 12.75
N LEU A 111 3.69 -2.63 13.48
CA LEU A 111 5.12 -2.99 13.34
C LEU A 111 5.38 -4.44 13.75
N GLU A 112 4.68 -4.93 14.76
CA GLU A 112 4.80 -6.31 15.21
C GLU A 112 4.30 -7.29 14.14
N PHE A 113 3.12 -7.04 13.58
CA PHE A 113 2.59 -7.83 12.47
C PHE A 113 3.54 -7.84 11.28
N MET A 114 4.01 -6.66 10.84
CA MET A 114 4.89 -6.54 9.67
C MET A 114 6.21 -7.27 9.87
N ASN A 115 6.88 -7.09 11.01
CA ASN A 115 8.14 -7.75 11.29
C ASN A 115 8.00 -9.27 11.39
N ASN A 116 6.93 -9.75 12.03
CA ASN A 116 6.66 -11.18 12.14
C ASN A 116 6.39 -11.79 10.75
N ALA A 117 5.58 -11.14 9.93
CA ALA A 117 5.29 -11.60 8.57
C ALA A 117 6.54 -11.59 7.68
N LEU A 118 7.32 -10.49 7.70
CA LEU A 118 8.57 -10.40 6.93
C LEU A 118 9.57 -11.48 7.35
N ASN A 119 9.73 -11.72 8.64
CA ASN A 119 10.63 -12.78 9.12
C ASN A 119 10.13 -14.19 8.76
N TYR A 120 8.82 -14.43 8.83
CA TYR A 120 8.24 -15.75 8.53
C TYR A 120 8.40 -16.11 7.04
N TYR A 121 8.11 -15.15 6.12
CA TYR A 121 8.11 -15.40 4.68
C TYR A 121 9.41 -15.04 3.96
N LYS A 122 10.50 -14.73 4.67
CA LYS A 122 11.78 -14.32 4.05
C LYS A 122 12.33 -15.32 3.05
N ASN A 123 12.18 -16.62 3.35
CA ASN A 123 12.68 -17.73 2.52
C ASN A 123 11.61 -18.31 1.58
N ASP A 124 10.41 -17.75 1.56
CA ASP A 124 9.36 -18.18 0.63
C ASP A 124 9.48 -17.41 -0.68
N GLU A 125 9.97 -18.08 -1.73
CA GLU A 125 10.20 -17.46 -3.03
C GLU A 125 8.92 -17.02 -3.74
N ASP A 126 7.78 -17.61 -3.40
CA ASP A 126 6.49 -17.27 -3.99
C ASP A 126 5.91 -15.98 -3.39
N VAL A 127 6.30 -15.61 -2.16
CA VAL A 127 5.83 -14.41 -1.47
C VAL A 127 6.82 -13.27 -1.65
N ILE A 128 6.40 -12.17 -2.26
CA ILE A 128 7.27 -11.00 -2.49
C ILE A 128 6.80 -9.72 -1.81
N ALA A 129 5.62 -9.73 -1.23
CA ALA A 129 5.10 -8.60 -0.46
C ALA A 129 4.25 -9.06 0.72
N VAL A 130 4.16 -8.21 1.72
CA VAL A 130 3.21 -8.26 2.82
C VAL A 130 2.45 -6.94 2.83
N THR A 131 1.14 -6.95 3.07
CA THR A 131 0.37 -5.73 3.36
C THR A 131 -0.29 -5.85 4.72
N ALA A 132 -0.40 -4.76 5.43
CA ALA A 132 -1.07 -4.69 6.72
C ALA A 132 -2.56 -4.32 6.59
N PHE A 133 -2.98 -3.93 5.41
CA PHE A 133 -4.36 -3.61 5.11
C PHE A 133 -5.20 -4.87 4.88
N SER A 134 -6.43 -4.87 5.38
CA SER A 134 -7.41 -5.92 5.14
C SER A 134 -8.74 -5.34 4.67
N HIS A 135 -9.30 -5.95 3.65
CA HIS A 135 -10.67 -5.66 3.22
C HIS A 135 -11.69 -6.35 4.15
N LYS A 136 -12.18 -5.64 5.15
CA LYS A 136 -13.14 -6.12 6.15
C LYS A 136 -14.26 -7.00 5.59
N HIS A 137 -14.83 -6.62 4.46
CA HIS A 137 -15.93 -7.37 3.85
C HIS A 137 -15.50 -8.60 3.06
N ALA A 138 -14.32 -8.56 2.45
CA ALA A 138 -13.81 -9.66 1.64
C ALA A 138 -13.25 -10.79 2.49
N THR A 139 -12.68 -10.47 3.65
CA THR A 139 -12.00 -11.42 4.54
C THR A 139 -12.91 -11.96 5.64
N LYS A 140 -14.10 -11.37 5.85
CA LYS A 140 -15.04 -11.78 6.89
C LYS A 140 -15.35 -13.27 6.82
N GLY A 141 -15.14 -13.98 7.95
CA GLY A 141 -15.38 -15.41 8.07
C GLY A 141 -14.29 -16.30 7.46
N HIS A 142 -13.14 -15.73 7.04
CA HIS A 142 -12.02 -16.53 6.60
C HIS A 142 -11.43 -17.35 7.77
N LYS A 143 -11.11 -18.64 7.50
CA LYS A 143 -10.65 -19.58 8.55
C LYS A 143 -9.23 -19.29 9.03
N HIS A 144 -8.35 -18.88 8.12
CA HIS A 144 -6.94 -18.64 8.39
C HIS A 144 -6.70 -17.18 8.74
N ASP A 145 -5.62 -16.88 9.45
CA ASP A 145 -5.30 -15.55 9.93
C ASP A 145 -4.66 -14.68 8.86
N VAL A 146 -4.13 -15.31 7.82
CA VAL A 146 -3.59 -14.66 6.62
C VAL A 146 -4.18 -15.25 5.35
N ILE A 147 -4.20 -14.45 4.30
CA ILE A 147 -4.54 -14.87 2.94
C ILE A 147 -3.43 -14.48 1.98
N PHE A 148 -3.33 -15.20 0.87
CA PHE A 148 -2.38 -14.91 -0.21
C PHE A 148 -3.14 -14.40 -1.43
N SER A 149 -2.63 -13.36 -2.04
CA SER A 149 -3.25 -12.74 -3.22
C SER A 149 -2.19 -12.38 -4.26
N TYR A 150 -2.55 -12.41 -5.54
CA TYR A 150 -1.76 -11.77 -6.59
C TYR A 150 -1.88 -10.26 -6.59
N ALA A 151 -2.68 -9.77 -5.72
CA ALA A 151 -2.96 -8.38 -5.59
C ALA A 151 -2.13 -7.76 -4.49
N PHE A 152 -1.75 -6.52 -4.69
CA PHE A 152 -0.97 -5.71 -3.78
C PHE A 152 -1.78 -4.52 -3.29
N HIS A 153 -1.55 -4.13 -2.06
CA HIS A 153 -2.06 -2.89 -1.49
C HIS A 153 -0.94 -2.13 -0.80
N SER A 154 -0.77 -0.88 -1.16
CA SER A 154 0.30 -0.01 -0.63
C SER A 154 0.03 0.55 0.76
N TRP A 155 -1.13 0.28 1.34
CA TRP A 155 -1.55 0.86 2.63
C TRP A 155 -0.91 0.15 3.82
N GLY A 156 0.36 0.46 4.06
CA GLY A 156 1.22 -0.24 5.00
C GLY A 156 1.66 -1.60 4.44
N TRP A 157 2.83 -1.64 3.87
CA TRP A 157 3.33 -2.81 3.15
C TRP A 157 4.79 -3.08 3.46
N GLY A 158 5.28 -4.23 3.07
CA GLY A 158 6.69 -4.56 3.25
C GLY A 158 7.18 -5.56 2.22
N THR A 159 8.50 -5.56 2.01
CA THR A 159 9.19 -6.44 1.08
C THR A 159 10.64 -6.68 1.50
N TRP A 160 11.36 -7.45 0.71
CA TRP A 160 12.75 -7.87 0.92
C TRP A 160 13.64 -7.35 -0.20
N LYS A 161 14.88 -7.00 0.11
CA LYS A 161 15.88 -6.48 -0.84
C LYS A 161 16.06 -7.40 -2.05
N ASN A 162 16.25 -8.69 -1.82
CA ASN A 162 16.45 -9.68 -2.89
C ASN A 162 15.22 -9.81 -3.81
N LYS A 163 14.01 -9.62 -3.27
CA LYS A 163 12.75 -9.74 -4.05
C LYS A 163 12.41 -8.45 -4.78
N TRP A 164 12.83 -7.30 -4.26
CA TRP A 164 12.64 -5.98 -4.86
C TRP A 164 13.58 -5.73 -6.03
N ASN A 165 14.85 -6.13 -5.91
CA ASN A 165 15.87 -5.90 -6.93
C ASN A 165 15.61 -6.62 -8.27
N ASP A 166 14.75 -7.63 -8.27
CA ASP A 166 14.30 -8.33 -9.49
C ASP A 166 13.31 -7.51 -10.34
N ILE A 167 12.82 -6.37 -9.83
CA ILE A 167 11.81 -5.56 -10.49
C ILE A 167 12.46 -4.52 -11.37
N ASN A 168 12.15 -4.58 -12.67
CA ASN A 168 12.55 -3.52 -13.58
C ASN A 168 11.46 -2.43 -13.61
N TRP A 169 11.73 -1.32 -12.94
CA TRP A 169 10.82 -0.19 -12.81
C TRP A 169 10.77 0.71 -14.06
N ASP A 170 11.75 0.61 -14.96
CA ASP A 170 11.87 1.44 -16.17
C ASP A 170 11.01 0.93 -17.32
N THR A 171 10.73 -0.38 -17.33
CA THR A 171 10.03 -1.05 -18.43
C THR A 171 8.73 -1.69 -18.00
N CYS A 172 7.76 -0.90 -17.55
CA CYS A 172 6.44 -1.46 -17.31
C CYS A 172 5.67 -1.69 -18.62
N ASN A 173 5.97 -2.78 -19.28
CA ASN A 173 5.22 -3.20 -20.47
C ASN A 173 3.99 -4.00 -20.05
N THR A 174 2.82 -3.38 -20.12
CA THR A 174 1.52 -4.00 -19.82
C THR A 174 0.84 -4.60 -21.05
N SER A 175 1.46 -4.54 -22.24
CA SER A 175 0.88 -5.03 -23.49
C SER A 175 0.52 -6.52 -23.46
N TRP A 176 1.26 -7.32 -22.69
CA TRP A 176 0.98 -8.74 -22.48
C TRP A 176 -0.36 -9.00 -21.80
N TYR A 177 -0.81 -8.10 -20.94
CA TYR A 177 -2.08 -8.20 -20.22
C TYR A 177 -3.27 -8.10 -21.16
N ASN A 178 -3.18 -7.22 -22.16
CA ASN A 178 -4.22 -7.05 -23.16
C ASN A 178 -4.35 -8.24 -24.14
N LYS A 179 -3.32 -9.09 -24.23
CA LYS A 179 -3.26 -10.21 -25.21
C LYS A 179 -3.80 -11.53 -24.65
N SER A 180 -4.07 -11.65 -23.36
CA SER A 180 -4.46 -12.90 -22.75
C SER A 180 -5.77 -12.79 -21.97
N ILE A 181 -6.83 -13.43 -22.48
CA ILE A 181 -8.12 -13.56 -21.78
C ILE A 181 -7.95 -14.24 -20.41
N ARG A 182 -7.07 -15.24 -20.32
CA ARG A 182 -6.76 -15.92 -19.05
C ARG A 182 -6.18 -14.95 -18.04
N HIS A 183 -5.25 -14.09 -18.45
CA HIS A 183 -4.65 -13.08 -17.62
C HIS A 183 -5.68 -12.01 -17.21
N GLN A 184 -6.59 -11.67 -18.10
CA GLN A 184 -7.67 -10.72 -17.82
C GLN A 184 -8.67 -11.29 -16.82
N ILE A 185 -9.00 -12.58 -16.91
CA ILE A 185 -9.90 -13.25 -15.96
C ILE A 185 -9.22 -13.43 -14.60
N LEU A 186 -7.99 -13.90 -14.55
CA LEU A 186 -7.28 -14.20 -13.31
C LEU A 186 -6.75 -12.96 -12.60
N GLY A 187 -6.23 -11.98 -13.34
CA GLY A 187 -5.78 -10.70 -12.79
C GLY A 187 -6.92 -9.73 -12.50
N GLY A 188 -8.03 -9.88 -13.23
CA GLY A 188 -9.21 -9.03 -13.10
C GLY A 188 -10.19 -9.46 -12.06
N VAL A 189 -9.92 -10.52 -11.41
CA VAL A 189 -10.75 -10.99 -10.29
C VAL A 189 -10.62 -10.07 -9.07
N TYR A 190 -9.76 -9.07 -9.13
CA TYR A 190 -9.80 -7.95 -8.20
C TYR A 190 -11.10 -7.16 -8.25
N SER A 191 -11.56 -6.89 -9.42
CA SER A 191 -12.92 -6.54 -9.78
C SER A 191 -12.98 -6.47 -11.31
N TRP A 192 -14.07 -6.92 -11.89
CA TRP A 192 -14.30 -6.75 -13.32
C TRP A 192 -14.24 -5.27 -13.74
N PHE A 193 -14.54 -4.36 -12.83
CA PHE A 193 -14.43 -2.91 -13.01
C PHE A 193 -13.00 -2.40 -12.88
N HIS A 194 -12.19 -2.95 -11.99
CA HIS A 194 -10.74 -2.74 -12.00
C HIS A 194 -10.16 -3.20 -13.34
N LEU A 195 -10.63 -4.32 -13.89
CA LEU A 195 -10.26 -4.78 -15.22
C LEU A 195 -10.60 -3.77 -16.32
N LEU A 196 -11.83 -3.25 -16.28
CA LEU A 196 -12.25 -2.26 -17.27
C LEU A 196 -11.50 -0.93 -17.06
N ALA A 197 -11.30 -0.51 -15.82
CA ALA A 197 -10.51 0.67 -15.48
C ALA A 197 -9.03 0.48 -15.84
N ILE A 198 -8.43 -0.67 -15.52
CA ILE A 198 -7.06 -1.03 -15.89
C ILE A 198 -6.94 -1.16 -17.42
N ARG A 199 -7.88 -1.81 -18.11
CA ARG A 199 -7.88 -1.88 -19.58
C ARG A 199 -7.96 -0.51 -20.21
N LYS A 200 -8.83 0.35 -19.71
CA LYS A 200 -8.95 1.73 -20.19
C LYS A 200 -7.68 2.51 -19.89
N ALA A 201 -7.18 2.42 -18.69
CA ALA A 201 -6.01 3.15 -18.25
C ALA A 201 -4.70 2.65 -18.89
N VAL A 202 -4.57 1.34 -19.14
CA VAL A 202 -3.46 0.78 -19.94
C VAL A 202 -3.57 1.20 -21.40
N LYS A 203 -4.79 1.25 -21.94
CA LYS A 203 -5.04 1.70 -23.32
C LYS A 203 -4.75 3.19 -23.49
N ASP A 204 -5.03 3.99 -22.49
CA ASP A 204 -4.87 5.45 -22.51
C ASP A 204 -3.52 5.88 -21.88
N ASP A 205 -2.60 4.92 -21.59
CA ASP A 205 -1.35 5.15 -20.87
C ASP A 205 -1.52 5.90 -19.53
N PHE A 206 -2.74 5.85 -18.98
CA PHE A 206 -3.13 6.64 -17.81
C PHE A 206 -2.26 6.34 -16.59
N TYR A 207 -1.98 5.06 -16.30
CA TYR A 207 -1.18 4.67 -15.14
C TYR A 207 0.31 5.01 -15.33
N ILE A 208 0.79 4.94 -16.58
CA ILE A 208 2.16 5.35 -16.92
C ILE A 208 2.29 6.86 -16.74
N LYS A 209 1.34 7.63 -17.26
CA LYS A 209 1.33 9.10 -17.15
C LYS A 209 1.16 9.61 -15.72
N ASN A 210 0.51 8.84 -14.85
CA ASN A 210 0.25 9.22 -13.46
C ASN A 210 1.17 8.51 -12.46
N ASN A 211 2.19 7.79 -12.91
CA ASN A 211 3.23 7.18 -12.07
C ASN A 211 2.71 6.30 -10.93
N LEU A 212 1.63 5.53 -11.16
CA LEU A 212 1.02 4.67 -10.12
C LEU A 212 1.84 3.40 -9.92
N TRP A 213 2.80 3.44 -9.02
CA TRP A 213 3.79 2.39 -8.77
C TRP A 213 3.19 1.08 -8.23
N ASP A 214 2.15 1.17 -7.40
CA ASP A 214 1.44 0.05 -6.78
C ASP A 214 0.74 -0.83 -7.82
N ILE A 215 0.21 -0.22 -8.88
CA ILE A 215 -0.33 -0.92 -10.03
C ILE A 215 0.78 -1.67 -10.79
N TYR A 216 1.94 -1.05 -10.96
CA TYR A 216 3.10 -1.71 -11.55
C TYR A 216 3.53 -2.93 -10.75
N TYR A 217 3.60 -2.78 -9.43
CA TYR A 217 3.98 -3.87 -8.54
C TYR A 217 2.97 -5.02 -8.61
N SER A 218 1.68 -4.70 -8.62
CA SER A 218 0.61 -5.69 -8.82
C SER A 218 0.74 -6.44 -10.14
N PHE A 219 1.04 -5.74 -11.23
CA PHE A 219 1.28 -6.38 -12.54
C PHE A 219 2.51 -7.26 -12.53
N TYR A 220 3.59 -6.83 -11.94
CA TYR A 220 4.80 -7.61 -11.81
C TYR A 220 4.53 -8.91 -11.04
N MET A 221 3.91 -8.81 -9.87
CA MET A 221 3.52 -9.96 -9.05
C MET A 221 2.67 -10.95 -9.84
N TYR A 222 1.64 -10.45 -10.48
CA TYR A 222 0.74 -11.26 -11.26
C TYR A 222 1.44 -11.99 -12.42
N LYS A 223 2.26 -11.27 -13.20
CA LYS A 223 3.03 -11.82 -14.32
C LYS A 223 3.98 -12.93 -13.87
N ARG A 224 4.61 -12.76 -12.73
CA ARG A 224 5.57 -13.71 -12.14
C ARG A 224 4.92 -14.77 -11.26
N LYS A 225 3.59 -14.75 -11.10
CA LYS A 225 2.82 -15.61 -10.17
C LYS A 225 3.29 -15.49 -8.73
N LYS A 226 3.73 -14.30 -8.33
CA LYS A 226 4.17 -13.99 -6.98
C LYS A 226 3.00 -13.50 -6.13
N LEU A 227 3.09 -13.68 -4.82
CA LEU A 227 2.00 -13.49 -3.88
C LEU A 227 2.31 -12.34 -2.91
N CYS A 228 1.26 -11.64 -2.53
CA CYS A 228 1.22 -10.75 -1.37
C CYS A 228 0.47 -11.44 -0.23
N VAL A 229 1.00 -11.32 0.98
CA VAL A 229 0.33 -11.78 2.20
C VAL A 229 -0.52 -10.65 2.78
N TRP A 230 -1.76 -10.97 3.14
CA TRP A 230 -2.72 -10.05 3.73
C TRP A 230 -3.22 -10.59 5.06
N PRO A 231 -3.43 -9.75 6.09
CA PRO A 231 -4.14 -10.18 7.29
C PRO A 231 -5.63 -10.40 6.96
N SER A 232 -6.23 -11.43 7.54
CA SER A 232 -7.63 -11.77 7.28
C SER A 232 -8.59 -11.40 8.41
N LYS A 233 -8.08 -11.33 9.64
CA LYS A 233 -8.89 -11.12 10.85
C LYS A 233 -9.18 -9.66 11.10
N LYS A 234 -8.19 -8.81 10.90
CA LYS A 234 -8.29 -7.36 11.07
C LYS A 234 -7.33 -6.62 10.14
N SER A 235 -7.55 -5.35 9.94
CA SER A 235 -6.58 -4.44 9.35
C SER A 235 -5.71 -3.83 10.43
N PHE A 236 -4.43 -3.69 10.17
CA PHE A 236 -3.49 -2.97 11.03
C PHE A 236 -3.27 -1.53 10.56
N THR A 237 -3.90 -1.16 9.44
CA THR A 237 -3.82 0.17 8.84
C THR A 237 -5.19 0.66 8.38
N ASN A 238 -5.32 1.99 8.34
CA ASN A 238 -6.46 2.69 7.78
C ASN A 238 -5.97 3.83 6.89
N ASN A 239 -6.60 4.06 5.73
CA ASN A 239 -6.31 5.20 4.88
C ASN A 239 -7.21 6.36 5.29
N ILE A 240 -6.62 7.47 5.72
CA ILE A 240 -7.30 8.70 6.13
C ILE A 240 -7.32 9.77 5.02
N GLY A 241 -6.73 9.48 3.84
CA GLY A 241 -6.60 10.42 2.72
C GLY A 241 -7.83 10.56 1.83
N PHE A 242 -8.97 9.95 2.20
CA PHE A 242 -10.23 10.07 1.44
C PHE A 242 -11.05 11.33 1.80
N ASP A 243 -10.45 12.32 2.40
CA ASP A 243 -11.08 13.58 2.81
C ASP A 243 -11.17 14.64 1.69
N GLY A 244 -10.73 14.28 0.49
CA GLY A 244 -10.71 15.14 -0.69
C GLY A 244 -9.39 15.89 -0.91
N THR A 245 -8.41 15.75 -0.02
CA THR A 245 -7.05 16.34 -0.16
C THR A 245 -6.13 15.48 -1.02
N GLY A 246 -6.44 14.18 -1.16
CA GLY A 246 -5.65 13.23 -1.92
C GLY A 246 -6.06 13.12 -3.40
N TYR A 247 -5.40 12.19 -4.10
CA TYR A 247 -5.69 11.88 -5.50
C TYR A 247 -7.14 11.41 -5.75
N HIS A 248 -7.75 10.75 -4.75
CA HIS A 248 -9.14 10.28 -4.79
C HIS A 248 -10.09 11.33 -4.23
N LYS A 249 -10.67 12.16 -5.11
CA LYS A 249 -11.55 13.29 -4.76
C LYS A 249 -12.96 12.93 -4.23
N PHE A 250 -13.29 11.67 -3.91
CA PHE A 250 -14.67 11.25 -3.63
C PHE A 250 -14.89 10.72 -2.22
N ASN A 251 -15.65 11.46 -1.41
CA ASN A 251 -16.07 11.14 -0.05
C ASN A 251 -16.86 9.83 0.14
N PHE A 252 -17.41 9.22 -0.93
CA PHE A 252 -18.17 7.97 -0.83
C PHE A 252 -17.31 6.73 -0.59
N TYR A 253 -16.00 6.80 -0.88
CA TYR A 253 -15.07 5.69 -0.63
C TYR A 253 -14.73 5.53 0.86
N ASN A 254 -14.77 6.60 1.66
CA ASN A 254 -14.37 6.60 3.06
C ASN A 254 -15.05 5.50 3.85
N LYS A 255 -16.36 5.45 3.79
CA LYS A 255 -17.17 4.52 4.60
C LYS A 255 -16.95 3.05 4.28
N TYR A 256 -16.45 2.76 3.09
CA TYR A 256 -16.27 1.41 2.58
C TYR A 256 -14.90 0.83 2.88
N PHE A 257 -13.86 1.66 2.79
CA PHE A 257 -12.48 1.29 3.08
C PHE A 257 -12.05 1.67 4.49
N GLU A 258 -12.90 2.39 5.22
CA GLU A 258 -12.63 2.77 6.60
C GLU A 258 -12.59 1.51 7.48
N ASN A 259 -11.43 1.27 8.05
CA ASN A 259 -11.24 0.27 9.09
C ASN A 259 -11.23 0.97 10.44
N ASN A 260 -12.05 0.50 11.36
CA ASN A 260 -11.86 0.87 12.75
C ASN A 260 -10.57 0.22 13.21
N LEU A 261 -9.54 1.03 13.39
CA LEU A 261 -8.30 0.59 14.02
C LEU A 261 -8.59 0.41 15.51
N ASP A 262 -8.50 -0.82 15.98
CA ASP A 262 -8.50 -1.14 17.41
C ASP A 262 -7.10 -1.54 17.84
N ASP A 263 -6.82 -1.37 19.12
CA ASP A 263 -5.56 -1.74 19.77
C ASP A 263 -5.67 -3.11 20.46
N GLU A 264 -6.59 -3.96 20.02
CA GLU A 264 -6.66 -5.34 20.49
C GLU A 264 -5.50 -6.15 19.90
N PHE A 265 -4.78 -6.85 20.76
CA PHE A 265 -3.74 -7.78 20.35
C PHE A 265 -4.35 -9.03 19.72
N ILE A 266 -3.86 -9.42 18.56
CA ILE A 266 -4.19 -10.69 17.93
C ILE A 266 -2.90 -11.41 17.57
N ASP A 267 -2.72 -12.59 18.13
CA ASP A 267 -1.64 -13.50 17.71
C ASP A 267 -1.99 -14.07 16.33
N ILE A 268 -1.16 -13.75 15.35
CA ILE A 268 -1.36 -14.14 13.95
C ILE A 268 -0.59 -15.42 13.66
N ASN A 269 -1.30 -16.48 13.36
CA ASN A 269 -0.69 -17.72 12.91
C ASN A 269 -0.39 -17.68 11.39
N PHE A 270 0.87 -17.51 11.05
CA PHE A 270 1.36 -17.51 9.67
C PHE A 270 1.48 -18.90 9.06
N SER A 271 1.50 -19.98 9.85
CA SER A 271 1.79 -21.35 9.40
C SER A 271 0.62 -22.02 8.67
N ASN A 272 -0.59 -21.54 8.87
CA ASN A 272 -1.81 -22.27 8.54
C ASN A 272 -2.18 -22.29 7.06
N TYR A 273 -1.37 -21.68 6.17
CA TYR A 273 -1.74 -21.66 4.76
C TYR A 273 -0.56 -21.49 3.80
N LYS A 274 -0.25 -22.53 3.05
CA LYS A 274 0.83 -22.48 2.02
C LYS A 274 0.33 -22.31 0.58
N LYS A 275 -0.92 -22.63 0.28
CA LYS A 275 -1.47 -22.43 -1.08
C LYS A 275 -2.96 -22.17 -0.99
N MET A 276 -3.34 -20.96 -1.29
CA MET A 276 -4.73 -20.67 -1.58
C MET A 276 -5.14 -21.49 -2.81
N ASN A 277 -6.08 -22.41 -2.67
CA ASN A 277 -6.59 -23.08 -3.86
C ASN A 277 -7.29 -22.00 -4.72
N PHE A 278 -7.28 -22.22 -6.03
CA PHE A 278 -7.83 -21.29 -7.02
C PHE A 278 -9.29 -20.86 -6.67
N ILE A 279 -10.08 -21.75 -6.08
CA ILE A 279 -11.47 -21.50 -5.72
C ILE A 279 -11.55 -20.45 -4.59
N ASN A 280 -10.73 -20.57 -3.55
CA ASN A 280 -10.71 -19.59 -2.44
C ASN A 280 -10.21 -18.23 -2.91
N TYR A 281 -9.19 -18.22 -3.78
CA TYR A 281 -8.74 -16.99 -4.44
C TYR A 281 -9.88 -16.36 -5.25
N LEU A 282 -10.59 -17.14 -6.05
CA LEU A 282 -11.72 -16.68 -6.85
C LEU A 282 -12.84 -16.12 -5.98
N ILE A 283 -13.20 -16.80 -4.87
CA ILE A 283 -14.23 -16.35 -3.95
C ILE A 283 -13.87 -14.99 -3.30
N ILE A 284 -12.65 -14.85 -2.80
CA ILE A 284 -12.18 -13.60 -2.19
C ILE A 284 -12.19 -12.48 -3.22
N SER A 285 -11.68 -12.75 -4.39
CA SER A 285 -11.62 -11.80 -5.50
C SER A 285 -12.99 -11.38 -6.00
N ILE A 286 -13.95 -12.30 -6.09
CA ILE A 286 -15.35 -12.01 -6.43
C ILE A 286 -15.98 -11.12 -5.33
N LYS A 287 -15.73 -11.42 -4.05
CA LYS A 287 -16.21 -10.59 -2.94
C LYS A 287 -15.64 -9.16 -3.05
N ILE A 288 -14.33 -9.01 -3.20
CA ILE A 288 -13.71 -7.70 -3.42
C ILE A 288 -14.31 -7.03 -4.66
N GLY A 289 -14.46 -7.77 -5.76
CA GLY A 289 -14.99 -7.29 -7.03
C GLY A 289 -16.43 -6.80 -6.95
N ILE A 290 -17.35 -7.57 -6.37
CA ILE A 290 -18.76 -7.20 -6.21
C ILE A 290 -18.88 -5.92 -5.37
N PHE A 291 -18.12 -5.82 -4.30
CA PHE A 291 -18.15 -4.67 -3.42
C PHE A 291 -17.57 -3.42 -4.10
N SER A 292 -16.46 -3.53 -4.82
CA SER A 292 -15.91 -2.42 -5.61
C SER A 292 -16.86 -1.99 -6.74
N TRP A 293 -17.58 -2.95 -7.33
CA TRP A 293 -18.58 -2.68 -8.38
C TRP A 293 -19.79 -1.91 -7.85
N ALA A 294 -20.40 -2.36 -6.77
CA ALA A 294 -21.54 -1.70 -6.16
C ALA A 294 -21.22 -0.23 -5.85
N ASN A 295 -20.02 0.04 -5.32
CA ASN A 295 -19.58 1.41 -5.04
C ASN A 295 -19.28 2.22 -6.30
N GLY A 296 -18.63 1.63 -7.29
CA GLY A 296 -18.37 2.31 -8.58
C GLY A 296 -19.67 2.70 -9.30
N PHE A 297 -20.70 1.83 -9.26
CA PHE A 297 -22.00 2.11 -9.85
C PHE A 297 -22.76 3.21 -9.10
N ILE A 298 -22.76 3.16 -7.76
CA ILE A 298 -23.35 4.18 -6.90
C ILE A 298 -22.67 5.54 -7.15
N THR A 299 -21.34 5.58 -7.20
CA THR A 299 -20.58 6.82 -7.47
C THR A 299 -20.89 7.38 -8.85
N MET A 300 -20.97 6.54 -9.87
CA MET A 300 -21.30 6.97 -11.25
C MET A 300 -22.75 7.47 -11.36
N PHE A 301 -23.68 6.86 -10.64
CA PHE A 301 -25.09 7.26 -10.62
C PHE A 301 -25.28 8.61 -9.94
N PHE A 302 -24.67 8.80 -8.76
CA PHE A 302 -24.79 10.06 -7.99
C PHE A 302 -23.98 11.21 -8.61
N SER A 303 -22.83 10.94 -9.24
CA SER A 303 -22.06 11.99 -9.94
C SER A 303 -22.82 12.61 -11.12
N LYS A 304 -23.75 11.87 -11.74
CA LYS A 304 -24.66 12.39 -12.78
C LYS A 304 -25.78 13.26 -12.23
N PHE A 305 -26.17 13.04 -10.96
CA PHE A 305 -27.22 13.85 -10.30
C PHE A 305 -26.69 15.12 -9.64
N LEU A 306 -25.43 15.15 -9.23
CA LEU A 306 -24.79 16.31 -8.61
C LEU A 306 -24.18 17.30 -9.62
N LYS A 307 -24.19 16.96 -10.92
CA LYS A 307 -23.81 17.87 -12.03
C LYS A 307 -25.02 18.56 -12.69
N ARG A 308 -26.17 18.52 -12.08
CA ARG A 308 -27.34 19.35 -12.36
C ARG A 308 -27.56 20.25 -11.11
#